data_5db6629bd2023a252914aee05930589d
#
_entry.id   5db6629bd2023a252914aee05930589d
#
_cell.length_a   1.000
_cell.length_b   1.000
_cell.length_c   1.000
_cell.angle_alpha   90.00
_cell.angle_beta   90.00
_cell.angle_gamma   90.00
#
_symmetry.space_group_name_H-M   'P 1'
#
loop_
_entity.id
_entity.type
_entity.pdbx_description
1 polymer ?
#
loop_
_entity_poly.entity_id
_entity_poly.type
_entity_poly.pdbx_seq_one_letter_code
_entity_poly.pdbx_strand_id
1 'polypeptide(L)'
;MLQIDYLVIGAGIAGLSTASRLARHGRTVVCEAEAAPGVHASGRSAAFAHFDMDSALVRALTAASIPLLEEPNARRHSALFVALEQQDHTLDRLAYHYSEWSSQARRLSVSEARELVPVLREDRIGGALLDENGRKLDAHSMLEMHRKALIQNGGSIACGAPVTGMQHDGTRWIVDTPGTSYAAKTVVNAAGAWVDEIAGLAQVKPIGIRPLRRTVITFDVPIDVSAWPFTKTVGPGFYIEPEGAGRLLACPMDEGTSTPCDAQPEDEDVARAAWEVEQATTLTIPRLASKWAGLRSFTPDRLPIASFDSHAPDFFWLAGQGGFGLQTSPAMALAAEALVTRSAWPGELRAVNVRPEDLSLMRLS
;
A
#
# COMPACT_ATOMS: atom_id res chain seq x y z
N MET A 1 14.45 -27.19 -15.13
CA MET A 1 13.65 -26.03 -15.54
C MET A 1 12.18 -26.39 -15.44
N LEU A 2 11.39 -25.61 -14.69
CA LEU A 2 9.95 -25.84 -14.50
C LEU A 2 9.16 -24.99 -15.49
N GLN A 3 8.29 -25.64 -16.27
CA GLN A 3 7.36 -24.92 -17.16
C GLN A 3 6.13 -24.48 -16.38
N ILE A 4 5.79 -23.19 -16.47
CA ILE A 4 4.66 -22.56 -15.79
C ILE A 4 3.96 -21.56 -16.72
N ASP A 5 2.76 -21.15 -16.35
CA ASP A 5 2.02 -20.14 -17.10
C ASP A 5 2.38 -18.74 -16.59
N TYR A 6 2.38 -18.54 -15.27
CA TYR A 6 2.62 -17.26 -14.64
C TYR A 6 3.74 -17.33 -13.60
N LEU A 7 4.74 -16.48 -13.74
CA LEU A 7 5.72 -16.22 -12.69
C LEU A 7 5.46 -14.82 -12.12
N VAL A 8 5.24 -14.74 -10.83
CA VAL A 8 5.10 -13.45 -10.10
C VAL A 8 6.37 -13.22 -9.28
N ILE A 9 7.00 -12.07 -9.46
CA ILE A 9 8.22 -11.69 -8.74
C ILE A 9 7.86 -10.74 -7.60
N GLY A 10 8.10 -11.18 -6.36
CA GLY A 10 7.77 -10.50 -5.12
C GLY A 10 6.49 -11.02 -4.46
N ALA A 11 6.60 -11.43 -3.19
CA ALA A 11 5.49 -11.91 -2.35
C ALA A 11 4.97 -10.83 -1.38
N GLY A 12 5.02 -9.56 -1.76
CA GLY A 12 4.26 -8.50 -1.13
C GLY A 12 2.78 -8.59 -1.48
N ILE A 13 1.98 -7.65 -0.94
CA ILE A 13 0.52 -7.66 -1.16
C ILE A 13 0.14 -7.61 -2.64
N ALA A 14 0.85 -6.83 -3.46
CA ALA A 14 0.60 -6.74 -4.91
C ALA A 14 0.80 -8.10 -5.60
N GLY A 15 1.94 -8.75 -5.33
CA GLY A 15 2.25 -10.04 -5.93
C GLY A 15 1.34 -11.16 -5.46
N LEU A 16 1.12 -11.31 -4.15
CA LEU A 16 0.28 -12.38 -3.61
C LEU A 16 -1.19 -12.23 -4.00
N SER A 17 -1.77 -11.03 -3.93
CA SER A 17 -3.16 -10.81 -4.33
C SER A 17 -3.39 -11.15 -5.81
N THR A 18 -2.46 -10.78 -6.68
CA THR A 18 -2.51 -11.10 -8.10
C THR A 18 -2.25 -12.58 -8.37
N ALA A 19 -1.22 -13.17 -7.77
CA ALA A 19 -0.88 -14.58 -7.95
C ALA A 19 -2.01 -15.51 -7.50
N SER A 20 -2.70 -15.20 -6.40
CA SER A 20 -3.83 -15.99 -5.91
C SER A 20 -4.99 -16.06 -6.91
N ARG A 21 -5.16 -15.01 -7.72
CA ARG A 21 -6.16 -14.95 -8.80
C ARG A 21 -5.67 -15.64 -10.06
N LEU A 22 -4.43 -15.39 -10.49
CA LEU A 22 -3.84 -16.03 -11.67
C LEU A 22 -3.76 -17.57 -11.54
N ALA A 23 -3.58 -18.09 -10.34
CA ALA A 23 -3.55 -19.54 -10.08
C ALA A 23 -4.85 -20.27 -10.46
N ARG A 24 -5.97 -19.56 -10.63
CA ARG A 24 -7.22 -20.11 -11.15
C ARG A 24 -7.19 -20.35 -12.66
N HIS A 25 -6.24 -19.73 -13.37
CA HIS A 25 -6.15 -19.71 -14.83
C HIS A 25 -4.96 -20.51 -15.37
N GLY A 26 -4.00 -20.84 -14.50
CA GLY A 26 -2.82 -21.59 -14.91
C GLY A 26 -1.82 -21.80 -13.79
N ARG A 27 -0.79 -22.59 -14.08
CA ARG A 27 0.27 -22.90 -13.14
C ARG A 27 1.03 -21.64 -12.78
N THR A 28 0.90 -21.22 -11.53
CA THR A 28 1.45 -19.96 -11.00
C THR A 28 2.50 -20.22 -9.92
N VAL A 29 3.64 -19.57 -10.04
CA VAL A 29 4.69 -19.57 -9.02
C VAL A 29 5.00 -18.13 -8.63
N VAL A 30 5.17 -17.89 -7.33
CA VAL A 30 5.69 -16.64 -6.79
C VAL A 30 7.13 -16.87 -6.37
N CYS A 31 8.07 -16.04 -6.86
CA CYS A 31 9.44 -15.97 -6.37
C CYS A 31 9.59 -14.79 -5.42
N GLU A 32 10.07 -15.07 -4.19
CA GLU A 32 10.32 -14.07 -3.16
C GLU A 32 11.80 -14.15 -2.75
N ALA A 33 12.46 -13.01 -2.72
CA ALA A 33 13.87 -12.92 -2.33
C ALA A 33 14.09 -13.21 -0.85
N GLU A 34 13.15 -12.78 -0.01
CA GLU A 34 13.22 -12.94 1.43
C GLU A 34 12.79 -14.34 1.88
N ALA A 35 13.12 -14.68 3.14
CA ALA A 35 12.77 -15.97 3.74
C ALA A 35 11.26 -16.15 3.96
N ALA A 36 10.49 -15.07 3.92
CA ALA A 36 9.04 -15.05 4.12
C ALA A 36 8.35 -13.98 3.28
N PRO A 37 7.05 -14.13 2.95
CA PRO A 37 6.26 -13.09 2.30
C PRO A 37 6.10 -11.84 3.15
N GLY A 38 6.03 -10.68 2.49
CA GLY A 38 5.61 -9.43 3.11
C GLY A 38 6.62 -8.76 4.05
N VAL A 39 7.89 -9.16 4.04
CA VAL A 39 8.94 -8.65 4.95
C VAL A 39 9.14 -7.12 4.84
N HIS A 40 8.97 -6.57 3.66
CA HIS A 40 9.17 -5.13 3.40
C HIS A 40 7.88 -4.31 3.53
N ALA A 41 7.58 -3.45 2.56
CA ALA A 41 6.51 -2.44 2.62
C ALA A 41 5.15 -2.97 3.13
N SER A 42 4.75 -4.18 2.74
CA SER A 42 3.44 -4.74 3.12
C SER A 42 3.33 -5.05 4.60
N GLY A 43 4.36 -5.67 5.19
CA GLY A 43 4.37 -6.02 6.63
C GLY A 43 4.76 -4.86 7.54
N ARG A 44 5.22 -3.73 6.98
CA ARG A 44 5.63 -2.53 7.74
C ARG A 44 4.62 -1.39 7.67
N SER A 45 3.45 -1.65 7.08
CA SER A 45 2.41 -0.65 6.89
C SER A 45 1.63 -0.42 8.19
N ALA A 46 1.20 0.83 8.43
CA ALA A 46 0.18 1.15 9.42
C ALA A 46 -1.20 0.57 9.03
N ALA A 47 -1.37 0.22 7.76
CA ALA A 47 -2.48 -0.58 7.25
C ALA A 47 -3.87 0.02 7.53
N PHE A 48 -4.08 1.26 7.07
CA PHE A 48 -5.37 1.94 7.16
C PHE A 48 -5.89 2.34 5.78
N ALA A 49 -7.18 2.14 5.52
CA ALA A 49 -7.84 2.55 4.28
C ALA A 49 -8.70 3.81 4.52
N HIS A 50 -8.45 4.85 3.72
CA HIS A 50 -9.11 6.14 3.77
C HIS A 50 -9.13 6.80 2.38
N PHE A 51 -9.77 7.98 2.26
CA PHE A 51 -9.84 8.74 1.01
C PHE A 51 -9.02 10.06 1.02
N ASP A 52 -8.21 10.29 2.04
CA ASP A 52 -7.31 11.45 2.09
C ASP A 52 -6.05 11.21 1.26
N MET A 53 -6.22 11.29 -0.06
CA MET A 53 -5.16 11.29 -1.06
C MET A 53 -5.54 12.19 -2.24
N ASP A 54 -4.55 12.85 -2.86
CA ASP A 54 -4.79 13.79 -3.95
C ASP A 54 -5.20 13.09 -5.26
N SER A 55 -4.72 11.86 -5.48
CA SER A 55 -4.98 11.13 -6.72
C SER A 55 -6.41 10.61 -6.81
N ALA A 56 -7.17 11.11 -7.79
CA ALA A 56 -8.52 10.60 -8.10
C ALA A 56 -8.51 9.11 -8.46
N LEU A 57 -7.49 8.65 -9.20
CA LEU A 57 -7.34 7.23 -9.54
C LEU A 57 -7.16 6.36 -8.29
N VAL A 58 -6.32 6.77 -7.33
CA VAL A 58 -6.12 6.01 -6.09
C VAL A 58 -7.39 6.02 -5.25
N ARG A 59 -8.15 7.13 -5.19
CA ARG A 59 -9.47 7.16 -4.53
C ARG A 59 -10.45 6.20 -5.17
N ALA A 60 -10.53 6.18 -6.51
CA ALA A 60 -11.39 5.26 -7.24
C ALA A 60 -11.02 3.78 -7.00
N LEU A 61 -9.72 3.45 -7.05
CA LEU A 61 -9.23 2.09 -6.72
C LEU A 61 -9.55 1.71 -5.27
N THR A 62 -9.44 2.66 -4.33
CA THR A 62 -9.84 2.44 -2.94
C THR A 62 -11.35 2.17 -2.84
N ALA A 63 -12.17 2.98 -3.51
CA ALA A 63 -13.63 2.79 -3.53
C ALA A 63 -14.03 1.42 -4.10
N ALA A 64 -13.38 0.96 -5.18
CA ALA A 64 -13.59 -0.38 -5.73
C ALA A 64 -13.11 -1.49 -4.77
N SER A 65 -12.12 -1.21 -3.92
CA SER A 65 -11.53 -2.19 -3.01
C SER A 65 -12.31 -2.34 -1.70
N ILE A 66 -12.86 -1.27 -1.14
CA ILE A 66 -13.52 -1.28 0.18
C ILE A 66 -14.59 -2.37 0.32
N PRO A 67 -15.48 -2.61 -0.67
CA PRO A 67 -16.48 -3.69 -0.58
C PRO A 67 -15.88 -5.11 -0.55
N LEU A 68 -14.61 -5.25 -0.92
CA LEU A 68 -13.86 -6.52 -0.96
C LEU A 68 -12.95 -6.69 0.27
N LEU A 69 -12.90 -5.69 1.14
CA LEU A 69 -12.12 -5.67 2.38
C LEU A 69 -13.04 -6.00 3.56
N GLU A 70 -13.11 -7.29 3.92
CA GLU A 70 -14.00 -7.82 4.93
C GLU A 70 -13.23 -8.48 6.10
N GLU A 71 -13.92 -8.69 7.21
CA GLU A 71 -13.42 -9.46 8.36
C GLU A 71 -12.94 -10.88 7.93
N PRO A 72 -11.83 -11.39 8.49
CA PRO A 72 -11.01 -10.77 9.55
C PRO A 72 -9.91 -9.82 9.00
N ASN A 73 -9.82 -9.60 7.69
CA ASN A 73 -8.73 -8.87 7.05
C ASN A 73 -8.86 -7.34 7.19
N ALA A 74 -10.08 -6.86 7.41
CA ALA A 74 -10.38 -5.45 7.63
C ALA A 74 -11.53 -5.29 8.61
N ARG A 75 -11.44 -4.35 9.54
CA ARG A 75 -12.53 -4.00 10.47
C ARG A 75 -12.89 -2.53 10.35
N ARG A 76 -14.12 -2.17 10.64
CA ARG A 76 -14.51 -0.76 10.75
C ARG A 76 -13.70 -0.10 11.86
N HIS A 77 -13.14 1.04 11.55
CA HIS A 77 -12.42 1.89 12.48
C HIS A 77 -12.46 3.31 11.94
N SER A 78 -13.02 4.23 12.70
CA SER A 78 -13.19 5.61 12.26
C SER A 78 -11.85 6.30 12.03
N ALA A 79 -11.85 7.29 11.13
CA ALA A 79 -10.71 8.16 10.86
C ALA A 79 -11.09 9.61 11.16
N LEU A 80 -10.25 10.30 11.91
CA LEU A 80 -10.36 11.71 12.23
C LEU A 80 -9.24 12.48 11.50
N PHE A 81 -9.62 13.35 10.59
CA PHE A 81 -8.70 14.22 9.87
C PHE A 81 -8.74 15.59 10.51
N VAL A 82 -7.64 16.03 11.11
CA VAL A 82 -7.55 17.31 11.83
C VAL A 82 -6.83 18.36 10.98
N ALA A 83 -7.43 19.54 10.86
CA ALA A 83 -6.75 20.70 10.32
C ALA A 83 -5.94 21.37 11.43
N LEU A 84 -4.67 21.63 11.19
CA LEU A 84 -3.92 22.57 12.00
C LEU A 84 -4.44 23.98 11.74
N GLU A 85 -4.06 24.91 12.59
CA GLU A 85 -4.49 26.32 12.48
C GLU A 85 -4.32 26.85 11.05
N GLN A 86 -5.35 27.53 10.51
CA GLN A 86 -5.42 28.10 9.16
C GLN A 86 -5.54 27.09 7.98
N GLN A 87 -5.81 25.80 8.24
CA GLN A 87 -5.95 24.77 7.19
C GLN A 87 -7.41 24.39 6.85
N ASP A 88 -8.41 25.21 7.23
CA ASP A 88 -9.84 24.88 7.02
C ASP A 88 -10.18 24.61 5.55
N HIS A 89 -9.60 25.33 4.61
CA HIS A 89 -9.80 25.11 3.18
C HIS A 89 -9.36 23.69 2.73
N THR A 90 -8.41 23.08 3.43
CA THR A 90 -7.96 21.71 3.18
C THR A 90 -9.01 20.70 3.65
N LEU A 91 -9.70 20.98 4.76
CA LEU A 91 -10.83 20.16 5.19
C LEU A 91 -12.00 20.21 4.22
N ASP A 92 -12.30 21.37 3.60
CA ASP A 92 -13.35 21.47 2.59
C ASP A 92 -13.03 20.65 1.36
N ARG A 93 -11.79 20.69 0.90
CA ARG A 93 -11.31 19.82 -0.21
C ARG A 93 -11.43 18.36 0.16
N LEU A 94 -11.04 17.98 1.38
CA LEU A 94 -11.14 16.61 1.85
C LEU A 94 -12.61 16.16 1.95
N ALA A 95 -13.49 16.99 2.48
CA ALA A 95 -14.93 16.72 2.53
C ALA A 95 -15.53 16.50 1.13
N TYR A 96 -15.08 17.30 0.14
CA TYR A 96 -15.46 17.10 -1.26
C TYR A 96 -14.98 15.73 -1.77
N HIS A 97 -13.70 15.35 -1.54
CA HIS A 97 -13.19 14.02 -1.93
C HIS A 97 -14.00 12.87 -1.31
N TYR A 98 -14.40 13.01 -0.05
CA TYR A 98 -15.23 12.02 0.61
C TYR A 98 -16.65 11.96 0.04
N SER A 99 -17.22 13.08 -0.36
CA SER A 99 -18.57 13.11 -0.94
C SER A 99 -18.71 12.33 -2.25
N GLU A 100 -17.59 12.15 -2.98
CA GLU A 100 -17.56 11.34 -4.20
C GLU A 100 -17.70 9.82 -3.93
N TRP A 101 -17.27 9.35 -2.75
CA TRP A 101 -17.11 7.90 -2.48
C TRP A 101 -17.73 7.41 -1.18
N SER A 102 -17.99 8.30 -0.24
CA SER A 102 -18.53 7.96 1.08
C SER A 102 -19.47 9.05 1.56
N SER A 103 -20.69 8.68 1.83
CA SER A 103 -21.74 9.62 2.26
C SER A 103 -21.72 9.96 3.75
N GLN A 104 -20.72 9.52 4.52
CA GLN A 104 -20.77 9.57 5.99
C GLN A 104 -19.58 10.30 6.63
N ALA A 105 -18.85 11.09 5.85
CA ALA A 105 -17.85 11.99 6.42
C ALA A 105 -18.55 13.29 6.87
N ARG A 106 -18.32 13.72 8.11
CA ARG A 106 -18.90 14.94 8.67
C ARG A 106 -17.87 15.87 9.29
N ARG A 107 -18.07 17.15 9.12
CA ARG A 107 -17.26 18.19 9.77
C ARG A 107 -17.51 18.18 11.28
N LEU A 108 -16.44 18.39 12.04
CA LEU A 108 -16.45 18.54 13.48
C LEU A 108 -15.84 19.88 13.88
N SER A 109 -16.41 20.48 14.91
CA SER A 109 -15.76 21.54 15.65
C SER A 109 -14.54 21.00 16.43
N VAL A 110 -13.70 21.90 16.91
CA VAL A 110 -12.57 21.56 17.77
C VAL A 110 -13.01 20.81 19.03
N SER A 111 -14.13 21.25 19.65
CA SER A 111 -14.68 20.59 20.84
C SER A 111 -15.10 19.15 20.56
N GLU A 112 -15.85 18.91 19.48
CA GLU A 112 -16.28 17.56 19.09
C GLU A 112 -15.10 16.64 18.73
N ALA A 113 -14.06 17.18 18.07
CA ALA A 113 -12.84 16.42 17.77
C ALA A 113 -12.12 16.01 19.06
N ARG A 114 -12.10 16.87 20.07
CA ARG A 114 -11.51 16.59 21.38
C ARG A 114 -12.33 15.64 22.23
N GLU A 115 -13.63 15.52 22.02
CA GLU A 115 -14.44 14.45 22.65
C GLU A 115 -13.97 13.06 22.18
N LEU A 116 -13.54 12.95 20.91
CA LEU A 116 -13.02 11.70 20.34
C LEU A 116 -11.54 11.45 20.70
N VAL A 117 -10.72 12.51 20.70
CA VAL A 117 -9.28 12.45 20.99
C VAL A 117 -8.92 13.57 21.97
N PRO A 118 -9.11 13.35 23.29
CA PRO A 118 -9.04 14.40 24.31
C PRO A 118 -7.68 15.10 24.44
N VAL A 119 -6.63 14.48 23.96
CA VAL A 119 -5.27 15.01 24.00
C VAL A 119 -4.96 16.04 22.92
N LEU A 120 -5.85 16.23 21.93
CA LEU A 120 -5.66 17.27 20.91
C LEU A 120 -5.65 18.66 21.57
N ARG A 121 -4.67 19.47 21.20
CA ARG A 121 -4.55 20.85 21.75
C ARG A 121 -5.50 21.78 21.01
N GLU A 122 -6.37 22.42 21.78
CA GLU A 122 -7.40 23.33 21.25
C GLU A 122 -6.78 24.53 20.51
N ASP A 123 -5.66 25.02 21.00
CA ASP A 123 -4.91 26.15 20.43
C ASP A 123 -4.14 25.80 19.16
N ARG A 124 -4.15 24.54 18.72
CA ARG A 124 -3.34 24.05 17.59
C ARG A 124 -4.18 23.50 16.43
N ILE A 125 -5.45 23.25 16.64
CA ILE A 125 -6.35 22.72 15.61
C ILE A 125 -7.49 23.68 15.30
N GLY A 126 -7.84 23.82 14.00
CA GLY A 126 -8.92 24.69 13.53
C GLY A 126 -10.24 23.98 13.32
N GLY A 127 -10.24 22.66 13.25
CA GLY A 127 -11.41 21.83 13.03
C GLY A 127 -11.03 20.42 12.57
N ALA A 128 -12.03 19.57 12.30
CA ALA A 128 -11.78 18.21 11.84
C ALA A 128 -12.86 17.71 10.87
N LEU A 129 -12.54 16.58 10.19
CA LEU A 129 -13.48 15.77 9.43
C LEU A 129 -13.43 14.35 10.01
N LEU A 130 -14.57 13.81 10.38
CA LEU A 130 -14.72 12.41 10.84
C LEU A 130 -15.25 11.55 9.70
N ASP A 131 -14.55 10.46 9.38
CA ASP A 131 -15.05 9.35 8.57
C ASP A 131 -15.34 8.16 9.49
N GLU A 132 -16.61 7.81 9.66
CA GLU A 132 -17.04 6.66 10.47
C GLU A 132 -16.86 5.31 9.73
N ASN A 133 -16.57 5.35 8.45
CA ASN A 133 -16.41 4.15 7.59
C ASN A 133 -14.98 3.80 7.24
N GLY A 134 -14.00 4.43 7.84
CA GLY A 134 -12.60 4.04 7.71
C GLY A 134 -12.39 2.55 8.01
N ARG A 135 -11.31 1.98 7.53
CA ARG A 135 -10.98 0.56 7.72
C ARG A 135 -9.56 0.41 8.26
N LYS A 136 -9.44 -0.16 9.46
CA LYS A 136 -8.17 -0.74 9.90
C LYS A 136 -7.98 -2.06 9.16
N LEU A 137 -6.85 -2.23 8.49
CA LEU A 137 -6.51 -3.43 7.76
C LEU A 137 -5.54 -4.28 8.60
N ASP A 138 -5.66 -5.59 8.47
CA ASP A 138 -4.68 -6.53 8.99
C ASP A 138 -3.80 -7.02 7.85
N ALA A 139 -2.61 -6.43 7.72
CA ALA A 139 -1.68 -6.75 6.65
C ALA A 139 -1.26 -8.23 6.66
N HIS A 140 -1.06 -8.82 7.84
CA HIS A 140 -0.69 -10.22 7.97
C HIS A 140 -1.83 -11.13 7.53
N SER A 141 -3.05 -10.91 8.01
CA SER A 141 -4.23 -11.68 7.62
C SER A 141 -4.51 -11.58 6.12
N MET A 142 -4.34 -10.38 5.51
CA MET A 142 -4.48 -10.18 4.06
C MET A 142 -3.45 -11.00 3.27
N LEU A 143 -2.19 -10.95 3.65
CA LEU A 143 -1.12 -11.72 3.00
C LEU A 143 -1.38 -13.24 3.13
N GLU A 144 -1.76 -13.71 4.32
CA GLU A 144 -2.07 -15.11 4.57
C GLU A 144 -3.31 -15.59 3.83
N MET A 145 -4.34 -14.77 3.71
CA MET A 145 -5.52 -15.07 2.89
C MET A 145 -5.11 -15.32 1.44
N HIS A 146 -4.32 -14.43 0.85
CA HIS A 146 -3.87 -14.58 -0.54
C HIS A 146 -2.90 -15.75 -0.71
N ARG A 147 -2.00 -15.97 0.26
CA ARG A 147 -1.11 -17.14 0.26
C ARG A 147 -1.91 -18.45 0.27
N LYS A 148 -2.89 -18.56 1.16
CA LYS A 148 -3.76 -19.74 1.24
C LYS A 148 -4.55 -19.95 -0.07
N ALA A 149 -5.13 -18.89 -0.61
CA ALA A 149 -5.87 -18.95 -1.88
C ALA A 149 -4.97 -19.36 -3.06
N LEU A 150 -3.72 -18.86 -3.12
CA LEU A 150 -2.74 -19.27 -4.13
C LEU A 150 -2.49 -20.80 -4.06
N ILE A 151 -2.19 -21.32 -2.87
CA ILE A 151 -1.90 -22.75 -2.66
C ILE A 151 -3.14 -23.62 -2.96
N GLN A 152 -4.32 -23.20 -2.51
CA GLN A 152 -5.58 -23.90 -2.78
C GLN A 152 -5.90 -24.01 -4.28
N ASN A 153 -5.49 -23.01 -5.08
CA ASN A 153 -5.62 -23.00 -6.54
C ASN A 153 -4.43 -23.68 -7.25
N GLY A 154 -3.58 -24.42 -6.53
CA GLY A 154 -2.47 -25.17 -7.11
C GLY A 154 -1.21 -24.37 -7.43
N GLY A 155 -1.14 -23.11 -7.01
CA GLY A 155 0.08 -22.30 -7.11
C GLY A 155 1.07 -22.59 -5.99
N SER A 156 2.27 -22.01 -6.08
CA SER A 156 3.32 -22.17 -5.08
C SER A 156 4.10 -20.88 -4.86
N ILE A 157 4.81 -20.82 -3.72
CA ILE A 157 5.72 -19.73 -3.37
C ILE A 157 7.10 -20.32 -3.12
N ALA A 158 8.12 -19.75 -3.74
CA ALA A 158 9.52 -20.01 -3.48
C ALA A 158 10.09 -18.81 -2.73
N CYS A 159 10.31 -18.94 -1.41
CA CYS A 159 11.01 -17.95 -0.60
C CYS A 159 12.51 -18.23 -0.58
N GLY A 160 13.33 -17.22 -0.28
CA GLY A 160 14.77 -17.30 -0.41
C GLY A 160 15.24 -17.56 -1.86
N ALA A 161 14.40 -17.14 -2.82
CA ALA A 161 14.59 -17.38 -4.25
C ALA A 161 14.67 -16.05 -5.03
N PRO A 162 15.70 -15.22 -4.77
CA PRO A 162 15.91 -14.00 -5.54
C PRO A 162 16.09 -14.33 -7.03
N VAL A 163 15.48 -13.54 -7.89
CA VAL A 163 15.71 -13.63 -9.33
C VAL A 163 17.12 -13.12 -9.61
N THR A 164 17.93 -13.94 -10.28
CA THR A 164 19.34 -13.65 -10.58
C THR A 164 19.63 -13.44 -12.06
N GLY A 165 18.71 -13.84 -12.95
CA GLY A 165 18.82 -13.66 -14.39
C GLY A 165 17.49 -13.84 -15.07
N MET A 166 17.28 -13.12 -16.17
CA MET A 166 16.07 -13.21 -16.98
C MET A 166 16.41 -13.07 -18.46
N GLN A 167 15.80 -13.90 -19.30
CA GLN A 167 15.88 -13.76 -20.75
C GLN A 167 14.62 -14.29 -21.41
N HIS A 168 14.20 -13.70 -22.53
CA HIS A 168 13.10 -14.20 -23.35
C HIS A 168 13.68 -15.04 -24.50
N ASP A 169 13.26 -16.31 -24.61
CA ASP A 169 13.77 -17.27 -25.61
C ASP A 169 13.03 -17.19 -26.96
N GLY A 170 12.15 -16.22 -27.13
CA GLY A 170 11.27 -16.06 -28.29
C GLY A 170 9.84 -16.55 -28.03
N THR A 171 9.62 -17.39 -27.00
CA THR A 171 8.31 -17.97 -26.64
C THR A 171 7.97 -17.83 -25.17
N ARG A 172 8.98 -17.79 -24.30
CA ARG A 172 8.86 -17.78 -22.84
C ARG A 172 9.96 -16.96 -22.18
N TRP A 173 9.68 -16.50 -21.02
CA TRP A 173 10.69 -15.97 -20.10
C TRP A 173 11.37 -17.10 -19.36
N ILE A 174 12.69 -17.20 -19.52
CA ILE A 174 13.54 -18.04 -18.69
C ILE A 174 14.01 -17.19 -17.52
N VAL A 175 13.64 -17.59 -16.32
CA VAL A 175 13.93 -16.85 -15.08
C VAL A 175 14.71 -17.74 -14.14
N ASP A 176 15.92 -17.30 -13.78
CA ASP A 176 16.83 -18.03 -12.93
C ASP A 176 16.74 -17.57 -11.47
N THR A 177 16.72 -18.53 -10.57
CA THR A 177 16.81 -18.34 -9.12
C THR A 177 17.80 -19.36 -8.55
N PRO A 178 18.34 -19.20 -7.34
CA PRO A 178 19.16 -20.22 -6.71
C PRO A 178 18.45 -21.58 -6.70
N GLY A 179 19.06 -22.58 -7.34
CA GLY A 179 18.58 -23.96 -7.37
C GLY A 179 17.45 -24.29 -8.35
N THR A 180 16.84 -23.30 -9.00
CA THR A 180 15.72 -23.55 -9.95
C THR A 180 15.66 -22.50 -11.04
N SER A 181 15.40 -22.95 -12.28
CA SER A 181 15.04 -22.07 -13.39
C SER A 181 13.59 -22.32 -13.81
N TYR A 182 12.86 -21.27 -14.11
CA TYR A 182 11.47 -21.31 -14.57
C TYR A 182 11.37 -20.89 -16.03
N ALA A 183 10.49 -21.57 -16.79
CA ALA A 183 10.07 -21.15 -18.12
C ALA A 183 8.63 -20.69 -18.08
N ALA A 184 8.40 -19.40 -17.95
CA ALA A 184 7.10 -18.78 -17.76
C ALA A 184 6.54 -18.20 -19.07
N LYS A 185 5.22 -18.33 -19.31
CA LYS A 185 4.57 -17.65 -20.44
C LYS A 185 4.48 -16.14 -20.17
N THR A 186 4.13 -15.77 -18.96
CA THR A 186 4.05 -14.38 -18.53
C THR A 186 4.81 -14.20 -17.23
N VAL A 187 5.57 -13.11 -17.15
CA VAL A 187 6.20 -12.63 -15.92
C VAL A 187 5.43 -11.41 -15.41
N VAL A 188 5.07 -11.42 -14.12
CA VAL A 188 4.49 -10.27 -13.41
C VAL A 188 5.55 -9.72 -12.46
N ASN A 189 6.06 -8.54 -12.77
CA ASN A 189 7.02 -7.83 -11.93
C ASN A 189 6.27 -7.04 -10.84
N ALA A 190 6.16 -7.62 -9.66
CA ALA A 190 5.51 -7.05 -8.47
C ALA A 190 6.52 -6.83 -7.32
N ALA A 191 7.80 -6.59 -7.67
CA ALA A 191 8.92 -6.51 -6.74
C ALA A 191 9.01 -5.18 -5.95
N GLY A 192 7.94 -4.40 -5.86
CA GLY A 192 7.86 -3.19 -5.04
C GLY A 192 8.95 -2.16 -5.37
N ALA A 193 9.85 -1.89 -4.44
CA ALA A 193 10.95 -0.96 -4.65
C ALA A 193 11.99 -1.47 -5.67
N TRP A 194 12.09 -2.77 -5.87
CA TRP A 194 13.07 -3.42 -6.76
C TRP A 194 12.60 -3.65 -8.19
N VAL A 195 11.43 -3.14 -8.58
CA VAL A 195 10.87 -3.42 -9.93
C VAL A 195 11.80 -2.98 -11.06
N ASP A 196 12.54 -1.88 -10.91
CA ASP A 196 13.47 -1.39 -11.92
C ASP A 196 14.74 -2.25 -11.98
N GLU A 197 15.20 -2.83 -10.87
CA GLU A 197 16.31 -3.78 -10.83
C GLU A 197 15.91 -5.09 -11.54
N ILE A 198 14.71 -5.59 -11.28
CA ILE A 198 14.17 -6.76 -11.99
C ILE A 198 14.04 -6.50 -13.48
N ALA A 199 13.59 -5.30 -13.87
CA ALA A 199 13.55 -4.91 -15.28
C ALA A 199 14.95 -4.88 -15.91
N GLY A 200 15.94 -4.41 -15.17
CA GLY A 200 17.35 -4.45 -15.61
C GLY A 200 17.85 -5.87 -15.90
N LEU A 201 17.52 -6.85 -15.04
CA LEU A 201 17.84 -8.27 -15.26
C LEU A 201 17.15 -8.82 -16.52
N ALA A 202 15.98 -8.32 -16.85
CA ALA A 202 15.21 -8.70 -18.05
C ALA A 202 15.59 -7.90 -19.30
N GLN A 203 16.54 -6.97 -19.21
CA GLN A 203 16.89 -6.02 -20.26
C GLN A 203 15.67 -5.18 -20.72
N VAL A 204 14.73 -4.94 -19.83
CA VAL A 204 13.56 -4.08 -20.02
C VAL A 204 13.88 -2.69 -19.50
N LYS A 205 13.41 -1.65 -20.18
CA LYS A 205 13.64 -0.27 -19.77
C LYS A 205 12.99 0.01 -18.42
N PRO A 206 13.72 0.51 -17.43
CA PRO A 206 13.17 0.91 -16.14
C PRO A 206 12.07 1.97 -16.28
N ILE A 207 11.08 1.93 -15.38
CA ILE A 207 9.96 2.90 -15.35
C ILE A 207 10.26 4.12 -14.48
N GLY A 208 11.41 4.18 -13.82
CA GLY A 208 11.81 5.28 -12.96
C GLY A 208 11.11 5.26 -11.61
N ILE A 209 10.97 4.08 -11.00
CA ILE A 209 10.36 3.96 -9.67
C ILE A 209 11.17 4.74 -8.63
N ARG A 210 10.47 5.41 -7.73
CA ARG A 210 11.06 6.23 -6.66
C ARG A 210 10.65 5.68 -5.30
N PRO A 211 11.50 4.89 -4.64
CA PRO A 211 11.28 4.46 -3.27
C PRO A 211 11.44 5.66 -2.33
N LEU A 212 10.43 5.90 -1.51
CA LEU A 212 10.42 6.94 -0.48
C LEU A 212 10.26 6.27 0.88
N ARG A 213 11.17 6.59 1.81
CA ARG A 213 11.12 6.05 3.17
C ARG A 213 9.93 6.62 3.92
N ARG A 214 9.31 5.79 4.73
CA ARG A 214 8.25 6.14 5.66
C ARG A 214 8.57 5.55 7.02
N THR A 215 8.80 6.43 7.98
CA THR A 215 9.15 6.08 9.36
C THR A 215 7.90 5.94 10.22
N VAL A 216 7.93 4.96 11.09
CA VAL A 216 6.88 4.70 12.09
C VAL A 216 7.55 4.50 13.45
N ILE A 217 6.95 5.08 14.47
CA ILE A 217 7.32 4.88 15.87
C ILE A 217 6.12 4.36 16.67
N THR A 218 6.37 3.65 17.76
CA THR A 218 5.35 3.36 18.77
C THR A 218 5.82 3.81 20.14
N PHE A 219 4.89 4.22 20.98
CA PHE A 219 5.14 4.65 22.35
C PHE A 219 3.95 4.36 23.25
N ASP A 220 4.22 4.18 24.53
CA ASP A 220 3.21 3.90 25.52
C ASP A 220 2.62 5.20 26.08
N VAL A 221 1.32 5.17 26.38
CA VAL A 221 0.57 6.28 26.99
C VAL A 221 -0.17 5.80 28.25
N PRO A 222 -0.31 6.64 29.28
CA PRO A 222 -0.92 6.26 30.57
C PRO A 222 -2.45 6.27 30.58
N ILE A 223 -3.07 6.29 29.40
CA ILE A 223 -4.53 6.36 29.21
C ILE A 223 -4.97 5.31 28.21
N ASP A 224 -6.22 4.87 28.29
CA ASP A 224 -6.80 3.98 27.31
C ASP A 224 -7.12 4.75 26.01
N VAL A 225 -6.48 4.33 24.93
CA VAL A 225 -6.63 4.92 23.59
C VAL A 225 -7.37 3.99 22.63
N SER A 226 -7.82 2.82 23.07
CA SER A 226 -8.38 1.77 22.21
C SER A 226 -9.61 2.22 21.40
N ALA A 227 -10.35 3.20 21.91
CA ALA A 227 -11.53 3.76 21.26
C ALA A 227 -11.22 4.97 20.34
N TRP A 228 -9.96 5.43 20.30
CA TRP A 228 -9.62 6.58 19.48
C TRP A 228 -9.68 6.22 17.99
N PRO A 229 -10.13 7.14 17.13
CA PRO A 229 -10.02 6.98 15.69
C PRO A 229 -8.55 7.02 15.23
N PHE A 230 -8.27 6.43 14.07
CA PHE A 230 -7.07 6.81 13.30
C PHE A 230 -7.09 8.33 13.12
N THR A 231 -6.10 9.05 13.63
CA THR A 231 -6.09 10.51 13.63
C THR A 231 -4.92 11.02 12.79
N LYS A 232 -5.22 11.82 11.77
CA LYS A 232 -4.25 12.31 10.79
C LYS A 232 -4.44 13.80 10.55
N THR A 233 -3.33 14.55 10.44
CA THR A 233 -3.38 15.93 9.96
C THR A 233 -3.73 15.99 8.46
N VAL A 234 -4.56 16.97 8.06
CA VAL A 234 -4.79 17.26 6.64
C VAL A 234 -3.59 18.02 6.07
N GLY A 235 -2.83 17.40 5.19
CA GLY A 235 -1.57 17.94 4.69
C GLY A 235 -0.35 17.46 5.50
N PRO A 236 0.76 18.22 5.50
CA PRO A 236 1.96 17.86 6.28
C PRO A 236 1.67 17.77 7.78
N GLY A 237 2.44 16.96 8.48
CA GLY A 237 2.33 16.74 9.91
C GLY A 237 2.46 15.26 10.24
N PHE A 238 1.48 14.69 10.92
CA PHE A 238 1.56 13.32 11.42
C PHE A 238 0.24 12.57 11.32
N TYR A 239 0.30 11.29 11.57
CA TYR A 239 -0.85 10.51 12.01
C TYR A 239 -0.50 9.69 13.25
N ILE A 240 -1.52 9.43 14.07
CA ILE A 240 -1.47 8.49 15.20
C ILE A 240 -2.57 7.46 15.06
N GLU A 241 -2.31 6.27 15.59
CA GLU A 241 -3.26 5.17 15.57
C GLU A 241 -3.11 4.31 16.82
N PRO A 242 -4.22 3.85 17.45
CA PRO A 242 -4.18 2.92 18.56
C PRO A 242 -3.56 1.56 18.17
N GLU A 243 -2.57 1.13 18.96
CA GLU A 243 -1.97 -0.21 18.91
C GLU A 243 -2.26 -0.96 20.23
N GLY A 244 -3.57 -1.00 20.59
CA GLY A 244 -4.05 -1.53 21.87
C GLY A 244 -4.46 -0.43 22.85
N ALA A 245 -4.73 -0.81 24.10
CA ALA A 245 -5.32 0.08 25.08
C ALA A 245 -4.39 1.21 25.57
N GLY A 246 -3.10 0.96 25.65
CA GLY A 246 -2.12 1.88 26.23
C GLY A 246 -0.93 2.19 25.32
N ARG A 247 -1.09 2.04 24.01
CA ARG A 247 -0.02 2.28 23.02
C ARG A 247 -0.54 2.99 21.78
N LEU A 248 0.25 3.93 21.30
CA LEU A 248 0.03 4.59 20.02
C LEU A 248 1.15 4.28 19.03
N LEU A 249 0.77 4.13 17.77
CA LEU A 249 1.64 4.24 16.62
C LEU A 249 1.60 5.69 16.13
N ALA A 250 2.75 6.25 15.74
CA ALA A 250 2.83 7.56 15.09
C ALA A 250 3.78 7.55 13.88
N CYS A 251 3.51 8.44 12.95
CA CYS A 251 4.31 8.61 11.73
C CYS A 251 4.35 10.08 11.34
N PRO A 252 5.53 10.65 11.01
CA PRO A 252 5.69 12.06 10.64
C PRO A 252 5.36 12.30 9.16
N MET A 253 4.82 11.31 8.48
CA MET A 253 4.54 11.35 7.04
C MET A 253 5.74 11.73 6.15
N ASP A 254 6.95 11.34 6.58
CA ASP A 254 8.20 11.53 5.84
C ASP A 254 8.17 10.91 4.43
N GLU A 255 8.93 11.50 3.51
CA GLU A 255 9.12 11.00 2.14
C GLU A 255 10.60 11.16 1.72
N GLY A 256 11.51 10.78 2.62
CA GLY A 256 12.94 10.74 2.32
C GLY A 256 13.23 9.79 1.15
N THR A 257 13.95 10.27 0.12
CA THR A 257 14.36 9.43 -1.02
C THR A 257 15.28 8.31 -0.57
N SER A 258 15.12 7.12 -1.15
CA SER A 258 15.93 5.94 -0.85
C SER A 258 16.23 5.15 -2.11
N THR A 259 17.24 4.32 -2.04
CA THR A 259 17.39 3.18 -2.96
C THR A 259 16.60 1.98 -2.44
N PRO A 260 16.31 0.97 -3.28
CA PRO A 260 15.77 -0.30 -2.80
C PRO A 260 16.70 -0.91 -1.73
N CYS A 261 16.15 -1.15 -0.54
CA CYS A 261 16.91 -1.68 0.59
C CYS A 261 15.96 -2.18 1.70
N ASP A 262 16.53 -2.85 2.69
CA ASP A 262 15.87 -3.08 3.98
C ASP A 262 15.87 -1.75 4.77
N ALA A 263 14.80 -0.95 4.57
CA ALA A 263 14.74 0.41 5.07
C ALA A 263 14.76 0.47 6.60
N GLN A 264 15.64 1.31 7.13
CA GLN A 264 15.71 1.63 8.56
C GLN A 264 15.27 3.08 8.79
N PRO A 265 14.66 3.39 9.95
CA PRO A 265 14.28 4.76 10.28
C PRO A 265 15.51 5.64 10.52
N GLU A 266 15.50 6.86 10.02
CA GLU A 266 16.52 7.86 10.39
C GLU A 266 16.16 8.55 11.69
N ASP A 267 17.15 8.90 12.48
CA ASP A 267 16.93 9.51 13.80
C ASP A 267 16.24 10.88 13.71
N GLU A 268 16.46 11.63 12.63
CA GLU A 268 15.74 12.89 12.36
C GLU A 268 14.24 12.66 12.14
N ASP A 269 13.86 11.65 11.35
CA ASP A 269 12.45 11.32 11.11
C ASP A 269 11.78 10.76 12.37
N VAL A 270 12.52 10.03 13.18
CA VAL A 270 12.06 9.55 14.50
C VAL A 270 11.81 10.72 15.44
N ALA A 271 12.75 11.65 15.53
CA ALA A 271 12.61 12.85 16.36
C ALA A 271 11.45 13.75 15.88
N ARG A 272 11.30 13.89 14.55
CA ARG A 272 10.20 14.63 13.95
C ARG A 272 8.85 14.00 14.28
N ALA A 273 8.72 12.65 14.23
CA ALA A 273 7.49 11.97 14.60
C ALA A 273 7.05 12.30 16.03
N ALA A 274 7.98 12.23 16.97
CA ALA A 274 7.70 12.56 18.36
C ALA A 274 7.33 14.05 18.51
N TRP A 275 8.12 14.93 17.91
CA TRP A 275 7.91 16.38 17.98
C TRP A 275 6.55 16.80 17.41
N GLU A 276 6.15 16.31 16.22
CA GLU A 276 4.86 16.63 15.59
C GLU A 276 3.67 16.24 16.48
N VAL A 277 3.74 15.06 17.09
CA VAL A 277 2.71 14.60 18.04
C VAL A 277 2.66 15.51 19.28
N GLU A 278 3.80 15.83 19.88
CA GLU A 278 3.88 16.69 21.07
C GLU A 278 3.44 18.13 20.80
N GLN A 279 3.64 18.65 19.57
CA GLN A 279 3.15 19.98 19.20
C GLN A 279 1.63 20.05 19.08
N ALA A 280 0.99 19.01 18.57
CA ALA A 280 -0.45 19.00 18.30
C ALA A 280 -1.29 18.38 19.44
N THR A 281 -0.64 17.73 20.41
CA THR A 281 -1.31 17.05 21.52
C THR A 281 -0.71 17.44 22.87
N THR A 282 -1.35 17.04 23.95
CA THR A 282 -0.82 17.16 25.33
C THR A 282 0.03 15.95 25.75
N LEU A 283 0.27 15.02 24.83
CA LEU A 283 1.13 13.86 25.07
C LEU A 283 2.60 14.27 25.16
N THR A 284 3.37 13.50 25.90
CA THR A 284 4.84 13.54 25.94
C THR A 284 5.38 12.16 25.59
N ILE A 285 6.47 12.10 24.83
CA ILE A 285 7.08 10.86 24.33
C ILE A 285 8.51 10.72 24.86
N PRO A 286 8.69 10.38 26.14
CA PRO A 286 10.01 10.29 26.74
C PRO A 286 10.79 9.06 26.28
N ARG A 287 10.07 8.02 25.77
CA ARG A 287 10.65 6.77 25.34
C ARG A 287 9.81 6.12 24.23
N LEU A 288 10.48 5.56 23.24
CA LEU A 288 9.85 4.74 22.22
C LEU A 288 9.76 3.26 22.68
N ALA A 289 8.67 2.61 22.32
CA ALA A 289 8.52 1.17 22.46
C ALA A 289 9.16 0.43 21.28
N SER A 290 8.96 0.93 20.07
CA SER A 290 9.61 0.44 18.84
C SER A 290 9.70 1.49 17.77
N LYS A 291 10.55 1.27 16.75
CA LYS A 291 10.61 2.08 15.53
C LYS A 291 10.96 1.19 14.33
N TRP A 292 10.42 1.51 13.17
CA TRP A 292 10.76 0.86 11.90
C TRP A 292 10.50 1.80 10.72
N ALA A 293 10.96 1.40 9.54
CA ALA A 293 10.64 2.11 8.31
C ALA A 293 10.31 1.14 7.18
N GLY A 294 9.55 1.61 6.20
CA GLY A 294 9.25 0.92 4.96
C GLY A 294 9.43 1.82 3.76
N LEU A 295 9.49 1.24 2.56
CA LEU A 295 9.60 1.96 1.30
C LEU A 295 8.23 2.06 0.62
N ARG A 296 7.80 3.29 0.34
CA ARG A 296 6.64 3.60 -0.49
C ARG A 296 7.13 3.87 -1.91
N SER A 297 6.82 3.00 -2.84
CA SER A 297 7.38 3.06 -4.20
C SER A 297 6.41 3.76 -5.14
N PHE A 298 6.84 4.89 -5.68
CA PHE A 298 6.05 5.73 -6.58
C PHE A 298 6.64 5.74 -7.98
N THR A 299 5.78 5.74 -8.98
CA THR A 299 6.10 6.12 -10.35
C THR A 299 6.38 7.63 -10.44
N PRO A 300 6.97 8.12 -11.54
CA PRO A 300 7.19 9.55 -11.72
C PRO A 300 5.93 10.42 -11.58
N ASP A 301 4.77 9.93 -12.03
CA ASP A 301 3.46 10.59 -11.93
C ASP A 301 2.69 10.23 -10.64
N ARG A 302 3.29 9.42 -9.77
CA ARG A 302 2.74 8.93 -8.49
C ARG A 302 1.46 8.09 -8.63
N LEU A 303 1.19 7.51 -9.80
CA LEU A 303 0.03 6.65 -10.04
C LEU A 303 0.45 5.17 -10.19
N PRO A 304 -0.35 4.21 -9.71
CA PRO A 304 -0.03 2.78 -9.84
C PRO A 304 -0.09 2.32 -11.30
N ILE A 305 0.71 1.31 -11.63
CA ILE A 305 0.76 0.66 -12.94
C ILE A 305 0.28 -0.79 -12.82
N ALA A 306 -0.57 -1.21 -13.76
CA ALA A 306 -0.86 -2.59 -14.10
C ALA A 306 -0.94 -2.67 -15.63
N SER A 307 0.15 -3.07 -16.29
CA SER A 307 0.25 -2.98 -17.75
C SER A 307 1.33 -3.92 -18.28
N PHE A 308 1.10 -4.48 -19.46
CA PHE A 308 2.20 -5.09 -20.21
C PHE A 308 3.20 -4.02 -20.68
N ASP A 309 4.47 -4.42 -20.74
CA ASP A 309 5.50 -3.62 -21.40
C ASP A 309 5.24 -3.58 -22.92
N SER A 310 5.52 -2.44 -23.54
CA SER A 310 5.27 -2.28 -24.97
C SER A 310 6.35 -2.90 -25.88
N HIS A 311 7.53 -3.20 -25.32
CA HIS A 311 8.69 -3.70 -26.07
C HIS A 311 9.16 -5.09 -25.60
N ALA A 312 8.74 -5.51 -24.39
CA ALA A 312 9.07 -6.80 -23.83
C ALA A 312 7.81 -7.71 -23.81
N PRO A 313 7.73 -8.71 -24.70
CA PRO A 313 6.54 -9.55 -24.80
C PRO A 313 6.27 -10.27 -23.48
N ASP A 314 4.99 -10.29 -23.08
CA ASP A 314 4.51 -10.98 -21.87
C ASP A 314 5.24 -10.61 -20.56
N PHE A 315 5.89 -9.45 -20.53
CA PHE A 315 6.40 -8.83 -19.30
C PHE A 315 5.35 -7.84 -18.77
N PHE A 316 4.80 -8.12 -17.59
CA PHE A 316 3.73 -7.33 -16.97
C PHE A 316 4.25 -6.56 -15.75
N TRP A 317 4.01 -5.26 -15.72
CA TRP A 317 4.32 -4.38 -14.61
C TRP A 317 3.16 -4.31 -13.63
N LEU A 318 3.45 -4.53 -12.34
CA LEU A 318 2.51 -4.29 -11.25
C LEU A 318 3.22 -3.49 -10.15
N ALA A 319 3.25 -2.19 -10.28
CA ALA A 319 4.15 -1.31 -9.54
C ALA A 319 3.52 0.04 -9.16
N GLY A 320 4.21 0.80 -8.34
CA GLY A 320 3.87 2.19 -8.08
C GLY A 320 2.66 2.41 -7.16
N GLN A 321 2.25 1.43 -6.35
CA GLN A 321 1.12 1.56 -5.42
C GLN A 321 1.39 2.55 -4.28
N GLY A 322 2.62 3.06 -4.17
CA GLY A 322 3.00 4.08 -3.20
C GLY A 322 2.71 3.67 -1.76
N GLY A 323 2.01 4.52 -1.02
CA GLY A 323 1.58 4.24 0.35
C GLY A 323 0.24 3.53 0.47
N PHE A 324 -0.39 3.14 -0.65
CA PHE A 324 -1.78 2.71 -0.71
C PHE A 324 -1.95 1.25 -1.15
N GLY A 325 -0.85 0.49 -1.18
CA GLY A 325 -0.82 -0.87 -1.72
C GLY A 325 -1.80 -1.84 -1.05
N LEU A 326 -1.92 -1.82 0.28
CA LEU A 326 -2.87 -2.70 0.99
C LEU A 326 -4.32 -2.34 0.65
N GLN A 327 -4.69 -1.05 0.77
CA GLN A 327 -6.07 -0.62 0.55
C GLN A 327 -6.54 -0.73 -0.91
N THR A 328 -5.62 -0.67 -1.89
CA THR A 328 -5.94 -0.79 -3.33
C THR A 328 -5.70 -2.19 -3.89
N SER A 329 -5.12 -3.10 -3.10
CA SER A 329 -4.74 -4.45 -3.58
C SER A 329 -5.91 -5.26 -4.17
N PRO A 330 -7.15 -5.21 -3.64
CA PRO A 330 -8.26 -5.94 -4.26
C PRO A 330 -8.54 -5.46 -5.69
N ALA A 331 -8.65 -4.15 -5.90
CA ALA A 331 -8.91 -3.55 -7.20
C ALA A 331 -7.73 -3.75 -8.17
N MET A 332 -6.50 -3.58 -7.70
CA MET A 332 -5.30 -3.80 -8.51
C MET A 332 -5.14 -5.26 -8.93
N ALA A 333 -5.48 -6.22 -8.06
CA ALA A 333 -5.44 -7.63 -8.38
C ALA A 333 -6.52 -8.03 -9.41
N LEU A 334 -7.72 -7.44 -9.32
CA LEU A 334 -8.76 -7.58 -10.34
C LEU A 334 -8.30 -7.04 -11.71
N ALA A 335 -7.70 -5.86 -11.73
CA ALA A 335 -7.16 -5.26 -12.94
C ALA A 335 -6.05 -6.13 -13.55
N ALA A 336 -5.09 -6.56 -12.74
CA ALA A 336 -3.98 -7.41 -13.18
C ALA A 336 -4.46 -8.75 -13.72
N GLU A 337 -5.40 -9.43 -13.02
CA GLU A 337 -6.03 -10.67 -13.52
C GLU A 337 -6.65 -10.46 -14.89
N ALA A 338 -7.49 -9.44 -15.04
CA ALA A 338 -8.19 -9.18 -16.30
C ALA A 338 -7.23 -8.91 -17.46
N LEU A 339 -6.19 -8.10 -17.23
CA LEU A 339 -5.19 -7.75 -18.24
C LEU A 339 -4.31 -8.94 -18.60
N VAL A 340 -3.79 -9.68 -17.62
CA VAL A 340 -2.90 -10.82 -17.85
C VAL A 340 -3.62 -11.97 -18.52
N THR A 341 -4.86 -12.23 -18.14
CA THR A 341 -5.66 -13.33 -18.73
C THR A 341 -6.44 -12.89 -19.97
N ARG A 342 -6.38 -11.59 -20.32
CA ARG A 342 -7.17 -11.00 -21.43
C ARG A 342 -8.66 -11.24 -21.29
N SER A 343 -9.15 -11.27 -20.06
CA SER A 343 -10.57 -11.44 -19.73
C SER A 343 -11.31 -10.08 -19.71
N ALA A 344 -12.63 -10.15 -19.54
CA ALA A 344 -13.46 -8.94 -19.47
C ALA A 344 -13.05 -8.03 -18.31
N TRP A 345 -13.05 -6.72 -18.55
CA TRP A 345 -12.72 -5.74 -17.50
C TRP A 345 -13.71 -5.82 -16.34
N PRO A 346 -13.24 -5.84 -15.08
CA PRO A 346 -14.08 -6.05 -13.91
C PRO A 346 -15.19 -5.02 -13.73
N GLY A 347 -16.36 -5.46 -13.29
CA GLY A 347 -17.52 -4.60 -13.01
C GLY A 347 -17.23 -3.59 -11.91
N GLU A 348 -16.49 -3.99 -10.88
CA GLU A 348 -16.07 -3.18 -9.76
C GLU A 348 -15.23 -1.96 -10.20
N LEU A 349 -14.35 -2.15 -11.17
CA LEU A 349 -13.53 -1.08 -11.73
C LEU A 349 -14.34 -0.17 -12.67
N ARG A 350 -15.25 -0.76 -13.47
CA ARG A 350 -16.17 0.04 -14.30
C ARG A 350 -17.09 0.92 -13.47
N ALA A 351 -17.57 0.42 -12.35
CA ALA A 351 -18.49 1.14 -11.47
C ALA A 351 -17.88 2.43 -10.88
N VAL A 352 -16.55 2.49 -10.80
CA VAL A 352 -15.80 3.66 -10.32
C VAL A 352 -15.04 4.37 -11.46
N ASN A 353 -15.40 4.12 -12.70
CA ASN A 353 -14.82 4.72 -13.90
C ASN A 353 -13.30 4.52 -14.07
N VAL A 354 -12.73 3.46 -13.50
CA VAL A 354 -11.33 3.07 -13.74
C VAL A 354 -11.27 2.23 -15.03
N ARG A 355 -10.44 2.65 -15.97
CA ARG A 355 -10.23 2.01 -17.26
C ARG A 355 -8.83 1.39 -17.34
N PRO A 356 -8.57 0.43 -18.24
CA PRO A 356 -7.24 -0.13 -18.48
C PRO A 356 -6.17 0.94 -18.75
N GLU A 357 -6.53 1.98 -19.52
CA GLU A 357 -5.63 3.07 -19.89
C GLU A 357 -5.13 3.87 -18.70
N ASP A 358 -5.95 3.98 -17.65
CA ASP A 358 -5.61 4.71 -16.42
C ASP A 358 -4.49 4.02 -15.63
N LEU A 359 -4.28 2.70 -15.86
CA LEU A 359 -3.22 1.90 -15.25
C LEU A 359 -2.06 1.59 -16.23
N SER A 360 -2.13 2.12 -17.45
CA SER A 360 -1.16 1.83 -18.50
C SER A 360 0.18 2.49 -18.24
N LEU A 361 1.27 1.78 -18.59
CA LEU A 361 2.64 2.32 -18.64
C LEU A 361 2.78 3.49 -19.64
N MET A 362 1.96 3.51 -20.70
CA MET A 362 2.07 4.52 -21.77
C MET A 362 1.86 5.96 -21.31
N ARG A 363 1.24 6.18 -20.13
CA ARG A 363 1.11 7.54 -19.56
C ARG A 363 2.42 8.14 -19.06
N LEU A 364 3.50 7.32 -18.96
CA LEU A 364 4.84 7.76 -18.55
C LEU A 364 5.76 8.07 -19.75
N SER A 365 5.28 7.87 -20.97
CA SER A 365 6.04 8.09 -22.21
C SER A 365 5.98 9.54 -22.69
#